data_ae3cdbbd94ce0c7eb76783a6ea2dce7f
#
_entry.id   ae3cdbbd94ce0c7eb76783a6ea2dce7f
#
_cell.length_a   1.000
_cell.length_b   1.000
_cell.length_c   1.000
_cell.angle_alpha   90.00
_cell.angle_beta   90.00
_cell.angle_gamma   90.00
#
_symmetry.space_group_name_H-M   'P 1'
#
loop_
_entity.id
_entity.type
_entity.pdbx_description
1 polymer ?
#
loop_
_entity_poly.entity_id
_entity_poly.type
_entity_poly.pdbx_seq_one_letter_code
_entity_poly.pdbx_strand_id
1 'polypeptide(L)'
;SWTPYTARARCAETLEGLAGLEFLERVGPDAYRLTDVGREALDDVFGAAHARLAEVDPLPEEEMGRLNALLSRLVAATLEAPEPREKWSLIYSRWTDPGEGATGSVVTDQYLTDLIRFRDDAHLAAWKSYDINGHAWEALTFLWRDQAHTAEALAEQLPFRGHSPETYAGALDELVDRGWVQKTADGYQITAQGRTVRQQAEDATNHYFFAPCSGLSTSEIDQLGALLTRLRDRLQGMVETDED
;
A
#
# COMPACT_ATOMS: atom_id res chain seq x y z
N SER A 1 6.53 -2.25 13.16
CA SER A 1 5.24 -2.70 12.59
C SER A 1 5.13 -2.19 11.17
N TRP A 2 4.88 -3.06 10.20
CA TRP A 2 4.62 -2.66 8.80
C TRP A 2 3.22 -2.05 8.60
N THR A 3 2.37 -2.10 9.64
CA THR A 3 1.06 -1.44 9.68
C THR A 3 1.00 -0.36 10.76
N PRO A 4 1.74 0.74 10.65
CA PRO A 4 1.82 1.75 11.71
C PRO A 4 0.50 2.50 11.95
N TYR A 5 -0.45 2.36 11.04
CA TYR A 5 -1.76 3.01 11.09
C TYR A 5 -2.82 2.22 11.87
N THR A 6 -2.61 0.91 12.08
CA THR A 6 -3.61 0.01 12.69
C THR A 6 -3.33 -0.17 14.17
N ALA A 7 -4.37 -0.15 14.99
CA ALA A 7 -4.28 -0.38 16.42
C ALA A 7 -3.68 -1.77 16.72
N ARG A 8 -2.74 -1.83 17.66
CA ARG A 8 -2.09 -3.09 18.06
C ARG A 8 -3.11 -4.15 18.51
N ALA A 9 -4.16 -3.73 19.21
CA ALA A 9 -5.23 -4.62 19.65
C ALA A 9 -5.94 -5.29 18.46
N ARG A 10 -6.20 -4.53 17.39
CA ARG A 10 -6.82 -5.07 16.17
C ARG A 10 -5.92 -6.10 15.47
N CYS A 11 -4.62 -5.83 15.41
CA CYS A 11 -3.66 -6.79 14.87
C CYS A 11 -3.60 -8.06 15.73
N ALA A 12 -3.59 -7.91 17.06
CA ALA A 12 -3.58 -9.05 17.98
C ALA A 12 -4.84 -9.90 17.84
N GLU A 13 -6.02 -9.28 17.76
CA GLU A 13 -7.31 -9.97 17.54
C GLU A 13 -7.30 -10.77 16.23
N THR A 14 -6.76 -10.20 15.15
CA THR A 14 -6.64 -10.91 13.86
C THR A 14 -5.73 -12.13 13.99
N LEU A 15 -4.56 -11.99 14.63
CA LEU A 15 -3.61 -13.09 14.81
C LEU A 15 -4.19 -14.21 15.71
N GLU A 16 -4.89 -13.85 16.79
CA GLU A 16 -5.60 -14.82 17.65
C GLU A 16 -6.72 -15.54 16.87
N GLY A 17 -7.48 -14.82 16.04
CA GLY A 17 -8.49 -15.41 15.17
C GLY A 17 -7.89 -16.44 14.19
N LEU A 18 -6.77 -16.11 13.55
CA LEU A 18 -6.06 -17.01 12.64
C LEU A 18 -5.45 -18.21 13.39
N ALA A 19 -5.00 -18.02 14.63
CA ALA A 19 -4.53 -19.11 15.48
C ALA A 19 -5.69 -20.03 15.90
N GLY A 20 -6.87 -19.48 16.19
CA GLY A 20 -8.08 -20.25 16.47
C GLY A 20 -8.58 -21.11 15.29
N LEU A 21 -8.21 -20.72 14.05
CA LEU A 21 -8.45 -21.48 12.82
C LEU A 21 -7.30 -22.43 12.46
N GLU A 22 -6.31 -22.57 13.33
CA GLU A 22 -5.12 -23.41 13.13
C GLU A 22 -4.22 -22.97 11.97
N PHE A 23 -4.44 -21.79 11.38
CA PHE A 23 -3.56 -21.24 10.34
C PHE A 23 -2.24 -20.71 10.91
N LEU A 24 -2.26 -20.27 12.17
CA LEU A 24 -1.08 -19.83 12.89
C LEU A 24 -0.93 -20.63 14.19
N GLU A 25 0.29 -20.86 14.63
CA GLU A 25 0.60 -21.29 15.99
C GLU A 25 1.30 -20.17 16.77
N ARG A 26 0.92 -19.99 18.01
CA ARG A 26 1.58 -19.04 18.89
C ARG A 26 2.88 -19.64 19.41
N VAL A 27 4.01 -19.03 19.10
CA VAL A 27 5.35 -19.48 19.51
C VAL A 27 5.99 -18.58 20.57
N GLY A 28 5.30 -17.50 20.97
CA GLY A 28 5.75 -16.57 22.01
C GLY A 28 4.68 -15.55 22.38
N PRO A 29 4.96 -14.62 23.30
CA PRO A 29 3.99 -13.62 23.77
C PRO A 29 3.39 -12.78 22.63
N ASP A 30 4.22 -12.36 21.68
CA ASP A 30 3.86 -11.53 20.52
C ASP A 30 4.36 -12.18 19.22
N ALA A 31 4.57 -13.50 19.19
CA ALA A 31 5.14 -14.19 18.05
C ALA A 31 4.24 -15.35 17.60
N TYR A 32 4.01 -15.41 16.31
CA TYR A 32 3.23 -16.44 15.63
C TYR A 32 4.04 -17.03 14.50
N ARG A 33 3.76 -18.27 14.17
CA ARG A 33 4.34 -19.00 13.05
C ARG A 33 3.23 -19.57 12.18
N LEU A 34 3.39 -19.52 10.88
CA LEU A 34 2.48 -20.15 9.93
C LEU A 34 2.57 -21.67 10.09
N THR A 35 1.43 -22.32 10.22
CA THR A 35 1.32 -23.79 10.25
C THR A 35 1.34 -24.37 8.84
N ASP A 36 1.40 -25.68 8.69
CA ASP A 36 1.26 -26.33 7.37
C ASP A 36 -0.14 -26.11 6.80
N VAL A 37 -1.19 -26.18 7.64
CA VAL A 37 -2.58 -25.86 7.25
C VAL A 37 -2.70 -24.40 6.78
N GLY A 38 -2.07 -23.47 7.49
CA GLY A 38 -2.07 -22.07 7.09
C GLY A 38 -1.32 -21.82 5.78
N ARG A 39 -0.24 -22.57 5.53
CA ARG A 39 0.51 -22.51 4.27
C ARG A 39 -0.33 -23.03 3.10
N GLU A 40 -0.95 -24.19 3.27
CA GLU A 40 -1.86 -24.80 2.28
C GLU A 40 -3.01 -23.84 1.93
N ALA A 41 -3.63 -23.21 2.95
CA ALA A 41 -4.70 -22.23 2.73
C ALA A 41 -4.23 -20.99 1.96
N LEU A 42 -3.01 -20.51 2.21
CA LEU A 42 -2.42 -19.41 1.42
C LEU A 42 -2.14 -19.83 -0.03
N ASP A 43 -1.56 -21.02 -0.23
CA ASP A 43 -1.26 -21.56 -1.55
C ASP A 43 -2.55 -21.74 -2.36
N ASP A 44 -3.64 -22.22 -1.75
CA ASP A 44 -4.96 -22.35 -2.39
C ASP A 44 -5.53 -21.00 -2.80
N VAL A 45 -5.48 -19.97 -1.92
CA VAL A 45 -5.99 -18.63 -2.21
C VAL A 45 -5.21 -17.97 -3.34
N PHE A 46 -3.87 -17.99 -3.28
CA PHE A 46 -3.04 -17.41 -4.32
C PHE A 46 -3.11 -18.20 -5.62
N GLY A 47 -3.15 -19.54 -5.55
CA GLY A 47 -3.33 -20.40 -6.71
C GLY A 47 -4.64 -20.13 -7.45
N ALA A 48 -5.75 -19.98 -6.72
CA ALA A 48 -7.04 -19.61 -7.30
C ALA A 48 -7.03 -18.20 -7.92
N ALA A 49 -6.39 -17.23 -7.26
CA ALA A 49 -6.25 -15.87 -7.79
C ALA A 49 -5.41 -15.85 -9.08
N HIS A 50 -4.26 -16.55 -9.08
CA HIS A 50 -3.40 -16.65 -10.27
C HIS A 50 -4.10 -17.37 -11.43
N ALA A 51 -4.85 -18.46 -11.16
CA ALA A 51 -5.63 -19.14 -12.18
C ALA A 51 -6.67 -18.21 -12.82
N ARG A 52 -7.35 -17.38 -11.99
CA ARG A 52 -8.32 -16.40 -12.50
C ARG A 52 -7.65 -15.30 -13.30
N LEU A 53 -6.53 -14.77 -12.85
CA LEU A 53 -5.75 -13.75 -13.56
C LEU A 53 -5.21 -14.27 -14.90
N ALA A 54 -4.85 -15.57 -14.99
CA ALA A 54 -4.36 -16.17 -16.21
C ALA A 54 -5.42 -16.24 -17.32
N GLU A 55 -6.70 -16.13 -16.99
CA GLU A 55 -7.81 -16.08 -17.95
C GLU A 55 -8.06 -14.64 -18.49
N VAL A 56 -7.37 -13.63 -17.96
CA VAL A 56 -7.57 -12.22 -18.30
C VAL A 56 -6.54 -11.76 -19.32
N ASP A 57 -6.96 -11.48 -20.55
CA ASP A 57 -6.13 -11.02 -21.66
C ASP A 57 -6.51 -9.57 -22.07
N PRO A 58 -6.13 -8.55 -21.29
CA PRO A 58 -6.55 -7.18 -21.55
C PRO A 58 -5.79 -6.51 -22.70
N LEU A 59 -4.60 -7.00 -23.02
CA LEU A 59 -3.74 -6.48 -24.09
C LEU A 59 -3.26 -7.63 -25.01
N PRO A 60 -2.92 -7.34 -26.29
CA PRO A 60 -2.24 -8.29 -27.16
C PRO A 60 -0.96 -8.84 -26.51
N GLU A 61 -0.63 -10.11 -26.78
CA GLU A 61 0.52 -10.82 -26.19
C GLU A 61 1.84 -10.04 -26.32
N GLU A 62 2.12 -9.45 -27.49
CA GLU A 62 3.32 -8.64 -27.72
C GLU A 62 3.38 -7.41 -26.81
N GLU A 63 2.24 -6.73 -26.60
CA GLU A 63 2.16 -5.56 -25.73
C GLU A 63 2.28 -5.92 -24.26
N MET A 64 1.64 -7.02 -23.86
CA MET A 64 1.75 -7.55 -22.50
C MET A 64 3.20 -7.98 -22.21
N GLY A 65 3.86 -8.67 -23.14
CA GLY A 65 5.27 -9.03 -23.01
C GLY A 65 6.19 -7.81 -22.89
N ARG A 66 5.92 -6.75 -23.67
CA ARG A 66 6.68 -5.49 -23.59
C ARG A 66 6.45 -4.74 -22.29
N LEU A 67 5.19 -4.69 -21.81
CA LEU A 67 4.85 -4.13 -20.51
C LEU A 67 5.59 -4.85 -19.38
N ASN A 68 5.51 -6.17 -19.36
CA ASN A 68 6.17 -6.99 -18.34
C ASN A 68 7.69 -6.87 -18.35
N ALA A 69 8.31 -6.74 -19.52
CA ALA A 69 9.75 -6.48 -19.61
C ALA A 69 10.16 -5.12 -18.99
N LEU A 70 9.38 -4.06 -19.20
CA LEU A 70 9.63 -2.76 -18.59
C LEU A 70 9.38 -2.77 -17.09
N LEU A 71 8.27 -3.38 -16.64
CA LEU A 71 7.93 -3.51 -15.21
C LEU A 71 8.98 -4.34 -14.46
N SER A 72 9.43 -5.45 -15.02
CA SER A 72 10.49 -6.30 -14.44
C SER A 72 11.78 -5.53 -14.18
N ARG A 73 12.24 -4.72 -15.16
CA ARG A 73 13.42 -3.86 -14.99
C ARG A 73 13.20 -2.82 -13.90
N LEU A 74 12.00 -2.25 -13.83
CA LEU A 74 11.67 -1.25 -12.81
C LEU A 74 11.63 -1.89 -11.41
N VAL A 75 11.01 -3.07 -11.25
CA VAL A 75 11.00 -3.81 -9.97
C VAL A 75 12.42 -4.19 -9.57
N ALA A 76 13.27 -4.68 -10.48
CA ALA A 76 14.66 -4.95 -10.19
C ALA A 76 15.39 -3.69 -9.69
N ALA A 77 15.19 -2.55 -10.35
CA ALA A 77 15.77 -1.27 -9.92
C ALA A 77 15.24 -0.81 -8.54
N THR A 78 13.98 -1.09 -8.18
CA THR A 78 13.46 -0.77 -6.83
C THR A 78 14.12 -1.64 -5.75
N LEU A 79 14.38 -2.90 -6.01
CA LEU A 79 15.08 -3.79 -5.08
C LEU A 79 16.51 -3.31 -4.80
N GLU A 80 17.21 -2.83 -5.83
CA GLU A 80 18.60 -2.34 -5.77
C GLU A 80 18.69 -0.87 -5.31
N ALA A 81 17.61 -0.11 -5.33
CA ALA A 81 17.61 1.30 -4.95
C ALA A 81 18.18 1.50 -3.52
N PRO A 82 19.10 2.47 -3.29
CA PRO A 82 19.67 2.70 -1.97
C PRO A 82 18.66 3.26 -0.96
N GLU A 83 17.61 3.93 -1.46
CA GLU A 83 16.52 4.50 -0.66
C GLU A 83 15.14 4.07 -1.24
N PRO A 84 14.13 3.86 -0.38
CA PRO A 84 14.24 3.84 1.09
C PRO A 84 15.09 2.64 1.56
N ARG A 85 15.79 2.81 2.70
CA ARG A 85 16.64 1.75 3.26
C ARG A 85 15.87 0.51 3.68
N GLU A 86 14.69 0.72 4.25
CA GLU A 86 13.78 -0.34 4.67
C GLU A 86 12.72 -0.55 3.60
N LYS A 87 12.65 -1.76 3.05
CA LYS A 87 11.72 -2.17 1.99
C LYS A 87 10.87 -3.36 2.43
N TRP A 88 10.28 -3.26 3.63
CA TRP A 88 9.51 -4.34 4.22
C TRP A 88 8.30 -4.74 3.40
N SER A 89 7.53 -3.76 2.91
CA SER A 89 6.32 -4.02 2.13
C SER A 89 6.66 -4.68 0.80
N LEU A 90 7.70 -4.20 0.11
CA LEU A 90 8.20 -4.78 -1.13
C LEU A 90 8.70 -6.21 -0.94
N ILE A 91 9.48 -6.48 0.13
CA ILE A 91 9.98 -7.82 0.42
C ILE A 91 8.82 -8.78 0.69
N TYR A 92 7.81 -8.35 1.44
CA TYR A 92 6.63 -9.18 1.72
C TYR A 92 5.78 -9.45 0.48
N SER A 93 5.66 -8.50 -0.47
CA SER A 93 4.92 -8.76 -1.72
C SER A 93 5.56 -9.88 -2.55
N ARG A 94 6.88 -10.07 -2.43
CA ARG A 94 7.60 -11.16 -3.13
C ARG A 94 7.28 -12.56 -2.61
N TRP A 95 6.63 -12.69 -1.45
CA TRP A 95 6.18 -13.99 -0.95
C TRP A 95 5.00 -14.56 -1.74
N THR A 96 4.30 -13.72 -2.50
CA THR A 96 3.21 -14.10 -3.39
C THR A 96 3.65 -14.21 -4.85
N ASP A 97 4.96 -14.19 -5.11
CA ASP A 97 5.54 -14.31 -6.46
C ASP A 97 5.05 -15.61 -7.11
N PRO A 98 4.40 -15.54 -8.28
CA PRO A 98 3.85 -16.71 -8.96
C PRO A 98 4.93 -17.70 -9.47
N GLY A 99 6.21 -17.33 -9.35
CA GLY A 99 7.33 -18.17 -9.71
C GLY A 99 7.69 -18.17 -11.19
N GLU A 100 8.73 -18.98 -11.50
CA GLU A 100 9.22 -19.13 -12.88
C GLU A 100 8.15 -19.77 -13.77
N GLY A 101 7.96 -19.20 -14.95
CA GLY A 101 7.00 -19.68 -15.94
C GLY A 101 5.63 -19.00 -15.91
N ALA A 102 5.32 -18.17 -14.92
CA ALA A 102 4.14 -17.33 -14.96
C ALA A 102 4.26 -16.27 -16.07
N THR A 103 3.16 -15.98 -16.75
CA THR A 103 3.12 -15.06 -17.90
C THR A 103 1.87 -14.16 -17.86
N GLY A 104 1.80 -13.24 -18.81
CA GLY A 104 0.61 -12.42 -19.02
C GLY A 104 0.22 -11.59 -17.82
N SER A 105 -1.06 -11.58 -17.52
CA SER A 105 -1.66 -10.76 -16.46
C SER A 105 -1.22 -11.14 -15.04
N VAL A 106 -0.87 -12.41 -14.81
CA VAL A 106 -0.38 -12.89 -13.50
C VAL A 106 0.93 -12.18 -13.13
N VAL A 107 1.88 -12.13 -14.08
CA VAL A 107 3.17 -11.44 -13.86
C VAL A 107 2.99 -9.93 -13.76
N THR A 108 2.09 -9.36 -14.59
CA THR A 108 1.76 -7.93 -14.54
C THR A 108 1.23 -7.54 -13.16
N ASP A 109 0.30 -8.31 -12.61
CA ASP A 109 -0.28 -8.07 -11.28
C ASP A 109 0.81 -8.10 -10.19
N GLN A 110 1.70 -9.10 -10.22
CA GLN A 110 2.81 -9.18 -9.28
C GLN A 110 3.73 -7.95 -9.36
N TYR A 111 4.14 -7.53 -10.56
CA TYR A 111 5.01 -6.35 -10.69
C TYR A 111 4.33 -5.06 -10.26
N LEU A 112 3.03 -4.88 -10.56
CA LEU A 112 2.28 -3.72 -10.10
C LEU A 112 2.14 -3.74 -8.57
N THR A 113 1.88 -4.90 -7.99
CA THR A 113 1.85 -5.09 -6.53
C THR A 113 3.20 -4.72 -5.90
N ASP A 114 4.32 -5.21 -6.45
CA ASP A 114 5.66 -4.87 -5.97
C ASP A 114 5.92 -3.37 -6.00
N LEU A 115 5.53 -2.67 -7.07
CA LEU A 115 5.69 -1.22 -7.19
C LEU A 115 4.80 -0.46 -6.20
N ILE A 116 3.56 -0.90 -5.98
CA ILE A 116 2.67 -0.31 -4.96
C ILE A 116 3.29 -0.50 -3.57
N ARG A 117 3.81 -1.68 -3.25
CA ARG A 117 4.47 -1.96 -1.98
C ARG A 117 5.76 -1.17 -1.80
N PHE A 118 6.53 -0.97 -2.86
CA PHE A 118 7.67 -0.07 -2.81
C PHE A 118 7.24 1.39 -2.53
N ARG A 119 6.10 1.84 -3.09
CA ARG A 119 5.56 3.17 -2.77
C ARG A 119 5.12 3.28 -1.30
N ASP A 120 4.58 2.20 -0.72
CA ASP A 120 4.27 2.14 0.72
C ASP A 120 5.54 2.32 1.56
N ASP A 121 6.64 1.63 1.22
CA ASP A 121 7.92 1.76 1.91
C ASP A 121 8.50 3.17 1.75
N ALA A 122 8.43 3.75 0.55
CA ALA A 122 8.84 5.13 0.28
C ALA A 122 8.02 6.13 1.12
N HIS A 123 6.71 5.94 1.23
CA HIS A 123 5.84 6.76 2.05
C HIS A 123 6.17 6.65 3.54
N LEU A 124 6.37 5.42 4.04
CA LEU A 124 6.77 5.21 5.43
C LEU A 124 8.09 5.91 5.74
N ALA A 125 9.09 5.79 4.89
CA ALA A 125 10.38 6.44 5.05
C ALA A 125 10.25 7.97 5.07
N ALA A 126 9.40 8.53 4.22
CA ALA A 126 9.20 9.98 4.10
C ALA A 126 8.61 10.61 5.37
N TRP A 127 7.61 9.99 6.01
CA TRP A 127 6.96 10.60 7.16
C TRP A 127 7.47 10.15 8.53
N LYS A 128 8.14 9.01 8.64
CA LYS A 128 8.71 8.53 9.92
C LYS A 128 9.66 9.55 10.56
N SER A 129 10.31 10.38 9.76
CA SER A 129 11.22 11.43 10.26
C SER A 129 10.54 12.53 11.08
N TYR A 130 9.21 12.64 11.01
CA TYR A 130 8.46 13.62 11.79
C TYR A 130 8.15 13.18 13.22
N ASP A 131 8.53 11.96 13.60
CA ASP A 131 8.33 11.40 14.96
C ASP A 131 6.89 11.56 15.44
N ILE A 132 5.96 11.01 14.68
CA ILE A 132 4.53 11.02 14.91
C ILE A 132 3.96 9.61 14.77
N ASN A 133 2.87 9.32 15.48
CA ASN A 133 2.19 8.04 15.35
C ASN A 133 1.46 7.93 14.00
N GLY A 134 1.37 6.69 13.46
CA GLY A 134 0.77 6.45 12.15
C GLY A 134 -0.68 6.91 12.05
N HIS A 135 -1.51 6.68 13.08
CA HIS A 135 -2.90 7.13 13.07
C HIS A 135 -3.03 8.66 13.12
N ALA A 136 -2.10 9.38 13.76
CA ALA A 136 -2.07 10.83 13.72
C ALA A 136 -1.62 11.35 12.34
N TRP A 137 -0.63 10.67 11.71
CA TRP A 137 -0.25 10.97 10.33
C TRP A 137 -1.40 10.72 9.34
N GLU A 138 -2.15 9.64 9.53
CA GLU A 138 -3.33 9.33 8.72
C GLU A 138 -4.43 10.40 8.92
N ALA A 139 -4.70 10.82 10.17
CA ALA A 139 -5.63 11.91 10.47
C ALA A 139 -5.23 13.22 9.77
N LEU A 140 -3.94 13.59 9.80
CA LEU A 140 -3.42 14.75 9.06
C LEU A 140 -3.66 14.62 7.55
N THR A 141 -3.54 13.40 7.00
CA THR A 141 -3.78 13.14 5.57
C THR A 141 -5.25 13.32 5.21
N PHE A 142 -6.18 12.87 6.06
CA PHE A 142 -7.62 13.07 5.85
C PHE A 142 -8.03 14.54 5.90
N LEU A 143 -7.48 15.31 6.85
CA LEU A 143 -7.64 16.77 6.89
C LEU A 143 -7.05 17.46 5.67
N TRP A 144 -5.89 17.01 5.20
CA TRP A 144 -5.24 17.56 4.01
C TRP A 144 -6.04 17.35 2.73
N ARG A 145 -6.73 16.20 2.63
CA ARG A 145 -7.60 15.83 1.51
C ARG A 145 -9.04 16.34 1.64
N ASP A 146 -9.36 17.03 2.73
CA ASP A 146 -10.71 17.53 3.04
C ASP A 146 -11.76 16.40 3.17
N GLN A 147 -11.32 15.22 3.70
CA GLN A 147 -12.15 14.01 3.78
C GLN A 147 -12.81 13.80 5.14
N ALA A 148 -12.19 14.29 6.23
CA ALA A 148 -12.73 14.21 7.59
C ALA A 148 -12.21 15.38 8.43
N HIS A 149 -13.08 15.93 9.30
CA HIS A 149 -12.78 17.08 10.14
C HIS A 149 -12.99 16.83 11.63
N THR A 150 -13.48 15.66 12.02
CA THR A 150 -13.72 15.28 13.42
C THR A 150 -13.16 13.91 13.72
N ALA A 151 -12.95 13.62 15.00
CA ALA A 151 -12.47 12.32 15.47
C ALA A 151 -13.49 11.20 15.17
N GLU A 152 -14.79 11.52 15.27
CA GLU A 152 -15.87 10.60 14.96
C GLU A 152 -15.88 10.22 13.48
N ALA A 153 -15.74 11.21 12.58
CA ALA A 153 -15.69 10.99 11.14
C ALA A 153 -14.46 10.14 10.74
N LEU A 154 -13.31 10.34 11.39
CA LEU A 154 -12.12 9.50 11.18
C LEU A 154 -12.37 8.05 11.60
N ALA A 155 -12.94 7.83 12.79
CA ALA A 155 -13.25 6.49 13.29
C ALA A 155 -14.29 5.78 12.40
N GLU A 156 -15.29 6.50 11.91
CA GLU A 156 -16.33 5.99 11.01
C GLU A 156 -15.77 5.60 9.64
N GLN A 157 -14.86 6.40 9.07
CA GLN A 157 -14.26 6.13 7.76
C GLN A 157 -13.13 5.07 7.82
N LEU A 158 -12.54 4.84 9.01
CA LEU A 158 -11.41 3.94 9.21
C LEU A 158 -11.70 2.81 10.22
N PRO A 159 -12.87 2.13 10.15
CA PRO A 159 -13.25 1.13 11.14
C PRO A 159 -12.28 -0.07 11.19
N PHE A 160 -11.63 -0.36 10.05
CA PHE A 160 -10.64 -1.43 9.92
C PHE A 160 -9.32 -1.15 10.65
N ARG A 161 -9.05 0.11 11.02
CA ARG A 161 -7.88 0.51 11.81
C ARG A 161 -8.02 0.16 13.29
N GLY A 162 -9.25 0.05 13.81
CA GLY A 162 -9.52 -0.33 15.19
C GLY A 162 -9.19 0.75 16.22
N HIS A 163 -9.08 2.02 15.80
CA HIS A 163 -8.95 3.16 16.71
C HIS A 163 -10.32 3.73 17.07
N SER A 164 -10.49 4.11 18.34
CA SER A 164 -11.71 4.78 18.81
C SER A 164 -11.70 6.28 18.45
N PRO A 165 -12.89 6.95 18.49
CA PRO A 165 -12.94 8.41 18.37
C PRO A 165 -12.04 9.13 19.37
N GLU A 166 -11.94 8.65 20.63
CA GLU A 166 -11.06 9.23 21.64
C GLU A 166 -9.58 9.14 21.25
N THR A 167 -9.17 8.04 20.63
CA THR A 167 -7.79 7.88 20.12
C THR A 167 -7.50 8.90 19.01
N TYR A 168 -8.44 9.08 18.07
CA TYR A 168 -8.31 10.11 17.04
C TYR A 168 -8.38 11.53 17.59
N ALA A 169 -9.19 11.79 18.63
CA ALA A 169 -9.20 13.10 19.30
C ALA A 169 -7.83 13.42 19.90
N GLY A 170 -7.21 12.47 20.59
CA GLY A 170 -5.84 12.62 21.10
C GLY A 170 -4.81 12.87 19.98
N ALA A 171 -4.93 12.17 18.85
CA ALA A 171 -4.08 12.37 17.67
C ALA A 171 -4.26 13.78 17.06
N LEU A 172 -5.51 14.24 16.96
CA LEU A 172 -5.81 15.60 16.47
C LEU A 172 -5.28 16.67 17.42
N ASP A 173 -5.35 16.46 18.74
CA ASP A 173 -4.78 17.38 19.74
C ASP A 173 -3.23 17.41 19.63
N GLU A 174 -2.56 16.27 19.41
CA GLU A 174 -1.13 16.23 19.11
C GLU A 174 -0.79 17.09 17.88
N LEU A 175 -1.60 17.00 16.81
CA LEU A 175 -1.41 17.79 15.61
C LEU A 175 -1.64 19.30 15.84
N VAL A 176 -2.56 19.67 16.76
CA VAL A 176 -2.77 21.05 17.18
C VAL A 176 -1.55 21.56 17.95
N ASP A 177 -1.01 20.78 18.89
CA ASP A 177 0.18 21.15 19.66
C ASP A 177 1.41 21.34 18.76
N ARG A 178 1.50 20.62 17.65
CA ARG A 178 2.54 20.82 16.63
C ARG A 178 2.28 22.03 15.70
N GLY A 179 1.12 22.65 15.80
CA GLY A 179 0.73 23.76 14.93
C GLY A 179 0.35 23.36 13.51
N TRP A 180 0.19 22.04 13.23
CA TRP A 180 -0.17 21.54 11.91
C TRP A 180 -1.67 21.55 11.64
N VAL A 181 -2.45 21.55 12.73
CA VAL A 181 -3.91 21.60 12.73
C VAL A 181 -4.38 22.70 13.69
N GLN A 182 -5.55 23.24 13.46
CA GLN A 182 -6.23 24.17 14.37
C GLN A 182 -7.65 23.71 14.64
N LYS A 183 -8.16 23.98 15.87
CA LYS A 183 -9.56 23.77 16.22
C LYS A 183 -10.42 24.86 15.59
N THR A 184 -11.60 24.47 15.13
CA THR A 184 -12.65 25.36 14.59
C THR A 184 -13.98 25.10 15.30
N ALA A 185 -15.02 25.85 14.97
CA ALA A 185 -16.36 25.61 15.52
C ALA A 185 -16.91 24.22 15.12
N ASP A 186 -16.55 23.75 13.91
CA ASP A 186 -17.09 22.54 13.32
C ASP A 186 -16.10 21.34 13.37
N GLY A 187 -15.03 21.45 14.16
CA GLY A 187 -14.03 20.39 14.31
C GLY A 187 -12.59 20.86 14.13
N TYR A 188 -11.84 20.28 13.20
CA TYR A 188 -10.42 20.52 12.99
C TYR A 188 -10.13 20.90 11.54
N GLN A 189 -9.14 21.77 11.36
CA GLN A 189 -8.70 22.19 10.02
C GLN A 189 -7.17 22.22 9.96
N ILE A 190 -6.62 21.78 8.81
CA ILE A 190 -5.19 21.82 8.57
C ILE A 190 -4.70 23.26 8.38
N THR A 191 -3.59 23.61 9.04
CA THR A 191 -2.94 24.92 8.90
C THR A 191 -2.07 25.00 7.65
N ALA A 192 -1.58 26.20 7.32
CA ALA A 192 -0.58 26.36 6.25
C ALA A 192 0.71 25.54 6.52
N GLN A 193 1.15 25.50 7.79
CA GLN A 193 2.30 24.69 8.21
C GLN A 193 2.03 23.19 8.03
N GLY A 194 0.85 22.70 8.44
CA GLY A 194 0.46 21.30 8.25
C GLY A 194 0.40 20.90 6.78
N ARG A 195 -0.13 21.79 5.90
CA ARG A 195 -0.11 21.56 4.46
C ARG A 195 1.30 21.46 3.91
N THR A 196 2.22 22.34 4.36
CA THR A 196 3.62 22.29 3.96
C THR A 196 4.28 20.97 4.39
N VAL A 197 4.10 20.55 5.64
CA VAL A 197 4.65 19.29 6.14
C VAL A 197 4.12 18.09 5.35
N ARG A 198 2.80 18.04 5.10
CA ARG A 198 2.19 16.94 4.34
C ARG A 198 2.68 16.90 2.90
N GLN A 199 2.83 18.07 2.26
CA GLN A 199 3.36 18.18 0.90
C GLN A 199 4.83 17.75 0.83
N GLN A 200 5.66 18.17 1.76
CA GLN A 200 7.07 17.74 1.82
C GLN A 200 7.22 16.22 1.93
N ALA A 201 6.37 15.58 2.73
CA ALA A 201 6.37 14.12 2.81
C ALA A 201 5.89 13.46 1.51
N GLU A 202 4.94 14.05 0.80
CA GLU A 202 4.52 13.57 -0.54
C GLU A 202 5.64 13.72 -1.56
N ASP A 203 6.32 14.87 -1.55
CA ASP A 203 7.45 15.14 -2.44
C ASP A 203 8.61 14.16 -2.18
N ALA A 204 8.92 13.88 -0.91
CA ALA A 204 9.91 12.88 -0.53
C ALA A 204 9.47 11.45 -0.94
N THR A 205 8.20 11.09 -0.76
CA THR A 205 7.64 9.82 -1.24
C THR A 205 7.84 9.67 -2.74
N ASN A 206 7.50 10.71 -3.50
CA ASN A 206 7.65 10.72 -4.96
C ASN A 206 9.13 10.66 -5.37
N HIS A 207 10.02 11.37 -4.65
CA HIS A 207 11.45 11.30 -4.91
C HIS A 207 11.98 9.87 -4.78
N TYR A 208 11.67 9.18 -3.68
CA TYR A 208 12.08 7.79 -3.49
C TYR A 208 11.45 6.83 -4.51
N PHE A 209 10.14 6.99 -4.74
CA PHE A 209 9.39 6.10 -5.62
C PHE A 209 9.82 6.20 -7.08
N PHE A 210 10.11 7.40 -7.58
CA PHE A 210 10.48 7.61 -8.98
C PHE A 210 12.00 7.53 -9.24
N ALA A 211 12.85 7.50 -8.20
CA ALA A 211 14.30 7.38 -8.38
C ALA A 211 14.71 6.18 -9.25
N PRO A 212 14.13 4.97 -9.08
CA PRO A 212 14.43 3.81 -9.91
C PRO A 212 14.08 3.98 -11.39
N CYS A 213 13.16 4.88 -11.73
CA CYS A 213 12.79 5.15 -13.12
C CYS A 213 13.97 5.73 -13.95
N SER A 214 15.01 6.26 -13.29
CA SER A 214 16.25 6.69 -13.98
C SER A 214 16.98 5.57 -14.72
N GLY A 215 16.65 4.30 -14.45
CA GLY A 215 17.14 3.14 -15.19
C GLY A 215 16.44 2.90 -16.54
N LEU A 216 15.39 3.67 -16.85
CA LEU A 216 14.68 3.65 -18.12
C LEU A 216 14.97 4.90 -18.93
N SER A 217 15.06 4.78 -20.26
CA SER A 217 15.11 5.93 -21.16
C SER A 217 13.76 6.68 -21.21
N THR A 218 13.77 7.93 -21.64
CA THR A 218 12.53 8.72 -21.81
C THR A 218 11.51 8.00 -22.71
N SER A 219 11.96 7.38 -23.82
CA SER A 219 11.09 6.62 -24.72
C SER A 219 10.48 5.38 -24.06
N GLU A 220 11.22 4.71 -23.16
CA GLU A 220 10.70 3.56 -22.40
C GLU A 220 9.69 4.01 -21.32
N ILE A 221 9.90 5.16 -20.71
CA ILE A 221 8.93 5.76 -19.76
C ILE A 221 7.64 6.13 -20.48
N ASP A 222 7.73 6.77 -21.65
CA ASP A 222 6.56 7.13 -22.45
C ASP A 222 5.80 5.87 -22.89
N GLN A 223 6.53 4.83 -23.33
CA GLN A 223 5.96 3.55 -23.71
C GLN A 223 5.28 2.84 -22.52
N LEU A 224 5.92 2.82 -21.36
CA LEU A 224 5.34 2.26 -20.13
C LEU A 224 4.03 2.96 -19.76
N GLY A 225 4.03 4.31 -19.78
CA GLY A 225 2.84 5.12 -19.52
C GLY A 225 1.70 4.83 -20.50
N ALA A 226 2.00 4.70 -21.79
CA ALA A 226 1.01 4.37 -22.80
C ALA A 226 0.41 2.97 -22.61
N LEU A 227 1.25 1.95 -22.31
CA LEU A 227 0.81 0.58 -22.07
C LEU A 227 -0.03 0.47 -20.79
N LEU A 228 0.37 1.12 -19.70
CA LEU A 228 -0.40 1.16 -18.44
C LEU A 228 -1.75 1.85 -18.62
N THR A 229 -1.81 2.93 -19.40
CA THR A 229 -3.07 3.61 -19.73
C THR A 229 -4.00 2.68 -20.50
N ARG A 230 -3.51 1.98 -21.50
CA ARG A 230 -4.30 1.02 -22.28
C ARG A 230 -4.75 -0.16 -21.43
N LEU A 231 -3.87 -0.69 -20.59
CA LEU A 231 -4.21 -1.76 -19.63
C LEU A 231 -5.39 -1.32 -18.74
N ARG A 232 -5.29 -0.14 -18.12
CA ARG A 232 -6.35 0.43 -17.27
C ARG A 232 -7.67 0.53 -18.04
N ASP A 233 -7.64 1.13 -19.22
CA ASP A 233 -8.85 1.39 -20.01
C ASP A 233 -9.54 0.07 -20.44
N ARG A 234 -8.73 -0.95 -20.75
CA ARG A 234 -9.25 -2.29 -21.08
C ARG A 234 -9.85 -2.99 -19.86
N LEU A 235 -9.19 -2.94 -18.71
CA LEU A 235 -9.72 -3.55 -17.49
C LEU A 235 -11.00 -2.86 -17.04
N GLN A 236 -11.10 -1.53 -17.13
CA GLN A 236 -12.35 -0.79 -16.84
C GLN A 236 -13.49 -1.22 -17.74
N GLY A 237 -13.26 -1.35 -19.06
CA GLY A 237 -14.28 -1.82 -20.00
C GLY A 237 -14.71 -3.27 -19.77
N MET A 238 -13.87 -4.13 -19.19
CA MET A 238 -14.26 -5.50 -18.83
C MET A 238 -15.18 -5.54 -17.62
N VAL A 239 -14.96 -4.69 -16.62
CA VAL A 239 -15.81 -4.60 -15.41
C VAL A 239 -17.21 -4.09 -15.77
N GLU A 240 -17.31 -3.06 -16.63
CA GLU A 240 -18.59 -2.49 -17.05
C GLU A 240 -19.48 -3.50 -17.84
N THR A 241 -18.86 -4.46 -18.53
CA THR A 241 -19.59 -5.49 -19.28
C THR A 241 -20.08 -6.67 -18.44
N ASP A 242 -19.50 -6.88 -17.25
CA ASP A 242 -19.92 -7.94 -16.33
C ASP A 242 -21.08 -7.50 -15.40
N GLU A 243 -21.41 -6.20 -15.36
CA GLU A 243 -22.53 -5.64 -14.56
C GLU A 243 -23.85 -5.51 -15.33
N ASP A 244 -23.88 -5.72 -16.66
CA ASP A 244 -25.06 -5.71 -17.52
C ASP A 244 -25.59 -7.16 -17.80
#